data_1d64d65154632c09552cc3a0631a9afd
#
_entry.id   1d64d65154632c09552cc3a0631a9afd
#
_cell.length_a   1.000
_cell.length_b   1.000
_cell.length_c   1.000
_cell.angle_alpha   90.00
_cell.angle_beta   90.00
_cell.angle_gamma   90.00
#
_symmetry.space_group_name_H-M   'P 1'
#
loop_
_entity.id
_entity.type
_entity.pdbx_description
1 polymer ?
#
loop_
_entity_poly.entity_id
_entity_poly.type
_entity_poly.pdbx_seq_one_letter_code
_entity_poly.pdbx_strand_id
1 'polypeptide(L)'
;MSPGILGKKIGMTQVFRPDGQVVPVTVLRAGPCIVVQRKTPATDGYDAVQLGLMEYAKKSRITKPATGHLKKSGAEGVKFLREFRLGEGGNGDLKPGDRVLADEFKPREKVDVIGVSKGRGFAGLVKRHHFRGGDRKSTRLNSSHSAKSRMPSSA
;
A
#
# COMPACT_ATOMS: atom_id res chain seq x y z
N MET A 1 -12.10 -17.97 -5.38
CA MET A 1 -11.51 -16.97 -4.47
C MET A 1 -10.93 -15.82 -5.29
N SER A 2 -11.18 -14.58 -4.90
CA SER A 2 -10.53 -13.44 -5.56
C SER A 2 -9.03 -13.44 -5.24
N PRO A 3 -8.18 -12.96 -6.15
CA PRO A 3 -6.73 -12.89 -5.93
C PRO A 3 -6.32 -11.81 -4.91
N GLY A 4 -7.29 -11.05 -4.42
CA GLY A 4 -7.08 -9.99 -3.45
C GLY A 4 -8.29 -9.08 -3.33
N ILE A 5 -8.26 -8.16 -2.38
CA ILE A 5 -9.32 -7.19 -2.13
C ILE A 5 -8.73 -5.82 -1.86
N LEU A 6 -9.46 -4.78 -2.24
CA LEU A 6 -9.09 -3.41 -1.89
C LEU A 6 -9.69 -3.04 -0.53
N GLY A 7 -8.91 -2.36 0.28
CA GLY A 7 -9.34 -1.93 1.59
C GLY A 7 -8.72 -0.62 2.04
N LYS A 8 -9.16 -0.17 3.20
CA LYS A 8 -8.68 1.05 3.84
C LYS A 8 -8.30 0.77 5.28
N LYS A 9 -7.11 1.19 5.68
CA LYS A 9 -6.70 1.13 7.08
C LYS A 9 -7.53 2.14 7.88
N ILE A 10 -8.26 1.65 8.89
CA ILE A 10 -9.02 2.49 9.82
C ILE A 10 -8.11 2.95 10.96
N GLY A 11 -7.37 2.02 11.55
CA GLY A 11 -6.49 2.32 12.67
C GLY A 11 -5.84 1.07 13.24
N MET A 12 -5.29 1.21 14.43
CA MET A 12 -4.75 0.11 15.23
C MET A 12 -5.43 0.09 16.58
N THR A 13 -5.62 -1.10 17.10
CA THR A 13 -6.15 -1.36 18.46
C THR A 13 -5.50 -2.60 19.04
N GLN A 14 -5.96 -3.03 20.19
CA GLN A 14 -5.51 -4.26 20.84
C GLN A 14 -6.71 -5.15 21.13
N VAL A 15 -6.51 -6.44 21.04
CA VAL A 15 -7.51 -7.46 21.35
C VAL A 15 -6.95 -8.35 22.45
N PHE A 16 -7.78 -8.65 23.44
CA PHE A 16 -7.44 -9.55 24.53
C PHE A 16 -7.87 -10.96 24.17
N ARG A 17 -6.95 -11.91 24.25
CA ARG A 17 -7.27 -13.32 24.11
C ARG A 17 -7.86 -13.89 25.40
N PRO A 18 -8.53 -15.05 25.34
CA PRO A 18 -9.04 -15.71 26.56
C PRO A 18 -7.96 -16.07 27.58
N ASP A 19 -6.71 -16.24 27.14
CA ASP A 19 -5.54 -16.49 27.96
C ASP A 19 -4.95 -15.23 28.63
N GLY A 20 -5.60 -14.07 28.45
CA GLY A 20 -5.16 -12.78 28.98
C GLY A 20 -4.07 -12.10 28.17
N GLN A 21 -3.58 -12.69 27.09
CA GLN A 21 -2.59 -12.06 26.24
C GLN A 21 -3.17 -10.89 25.44
N VAL A 22 -2.44 -9.79 25.41
CA VAL A 22 -2.77 -8.61 24.60
C VAL A 22 -2.12 -8.74 23.22
N VAL A 23 -2.93 -8.71 22.18
CA VAL A 23 -2.47 -8.78 20.79
C VAL A 23 -2.74 -7.44 20.09
N PRO A 24 -1.70 -6.73 19.62
CA PRO A 24 -1.91 -5.54 18.80
C PRO A 24 -2.45 -5.94 17.43
N VAL A 25 -3.50 -5.25 16.98
CA VAL A 25 -4.17 -5.54 15.72
C VAL A 25 -4.34 -4.28 14.89
N THR A 26 -4.25 -4.44 13.58
CA THR A 26 -4.61 -3.38 12.62
C THR A 26 -6.01 -3.63 12.10
N VAL A 27 -6.87 -2.63 12.19
CA VAL A 27 -8.25 -2.71 11.70
C VAL A 27 -8.27 -2.20 10.25
N LEU A 28 -8.67 -3.09 9.34
CA LEU A 28 -8.83 -2.80 7.93
C LEU A 28 -10.32 -2.90 7.57
N ARG A 29 -10.81 -1.93 6.82
CA ARG A 29 -12.09 -2.03 6.15
C ARG A 29 -11.85 -2.59 4.75
N ALA A 30 -12.08 -3.87 4.55
CA ALA A 30 -11.93 -4.55 3.27
C ALA A 30 -13.25 -4.57 2.50
N GLY A 31 -13.25 -3.99 1.32
CA GLY A 31 -14.43 -3.90 0.47
C GLY A 31 -15.57 -2.99 0.98
N PRO A 32 -16.78 -3.08 0.41
CA PRO A 32 -17.11 -3.91 -0.77
C PRO A 32 -16.37 -3.47 -2.04
N CYS A 33 -15.92 -4.44 -2.82
CA CYS A 33 -15.31 -4.20 -4.12
C CYS A 33 -16.21 -4.71 -5.25
N ILE A 34 -16.09 -4.11 -6.42
CA ILE A 34 -16.78 -4.55 -7.63
C ILE A 34 -15.75 -4.87 -8.71
N VAL A 35 -16.00 -5.92 -9.47
CA VAL A 35 -15.20 -6.26 -10.65
C VAL A 35 -15.60 -5.31 -11.77
N VAL A 36 -14.65 -4.47 -12.19
CA VAL A 36 -14.87 -3.48 -13.25
C VAL A 36 -14.53 -4.05 -14.62
N GLN A 37 -13.46 -4.80 -14.72
CA GLN A 37 -13.01 -5.40 -15.97
C GLN A 37 -12.29 -6.73 -15.71
N ARG A 38 -12.53 -7.68 -16.60
CA ARG A 38 -11.77 -8.92 -16.71
C ARG A 38 -10.84 -8.80 -17.90
N LYS A 39 -9.56 -8.99 -17.69
CA LYS A 39 -8.53 -9.01 -18.72
C LYS A 39 -8.15 -10.43 -19.03
N THR A 40 -7.98 -10.74 -20.30
CA THR A 40 -7.63 -12.08 -20.78
C THR A 40 -6.39 -12.02 -21.66
N PRO A 41 -5.59 -13.10 -21.72
CA PRO A 41 -4.40 -13.15 -22.58
C PRO A 41 -4.68 -12.86 -24.04
N ALA A 42 -5.86 -13.21 -24.53
CA ALA A 42 -6.25 -13.02 -25.92
C ALA A 42 -6.45 -11.53 -26.30
N THR A 43 -6.96 -10.72 -25.38
CA THR A 43 -7.28 -9.30 -25.64
C THR A 43 -6.23 -8.36 -25.07
N ASP A 44 -5.73 -8.63 -23.89
CA ASP A 44 -4.86 -7.73 -23.13
C ASP A 44 -3.42 -8.25 -22.98
N GLY A 45 -3.14 -9.48 -23.40
CA GLY A 45 -1.82 -10.13 -23.32
C GLY A 45 -1.47 -10.69 -21.93
N TYR A 46 -2.35 -10.55 -20.95
CA TYR A 46 -2.19 -11.10 -19.59
C TYR A 46 -3.53 -11.33 -18.90
N ASP A 47 -3.51 -12.14 -17.87
CA ASP A 47 -4.69 -12.53 -17.11
C ASP A 47 -4.78 -11.71 -15.83
N ALA A 48 -5.84 -10.90 -15.68
CA ALA A 48 -6.05 -10.05 -14.52
C ALA A 48 -7.51 -9.68 -14.31
N VAL A 49 -7.81 -9.30 -13.08
CA VAL A 49 -9.10 -8.72 -12.70
C VAL A 49 -8.89 -7.32 -12.18
N GLN A 50 -9.60 -6.36 -12.73
CA GLN A 50 -9.63 -4.99 -12.23
C GLN A 50 -10.74 -4.85 -11.20
N LEU A 51 -10.37 -4.59 -9.95
CA LEU A 51 -11.28 -4.34 -8.85
C LEU A 51 -11.41 -2.85 -8.57
N GLY A 52 -12.63 -2.45 -8.24
CA GLY A 52 -12.95 -1.11 -7.81
C GLY A 52 -13.49 -1.09 -6.38
N LEU A 53 -12.89 -0.28 -5.51
CA LEU A 53 -13.41 -0.08 -4.16
C LEU A 53 -14.63 0.84 -4.20
N MET A 54 -15.77 0.32 -3.75
CA MET A 54 -17.02 1.08 -3.66
C MET A 54 -16.97 2.06 -2.47
N GLU A 55 -16.22 3.11 -2.64
CA GLU A 55 -16.21 4.24 -1.70
C GLU A 55 -16.87 5.44 -2.40
N TYR A 56 -17.80 6.10 -1.72
CA TYR A 56 -18.55 7.22 -2.28
C TYR A 56 -17.60 8.33 -2.77
N ALA A 57 -17.35 8.36 -4.06
CA ALA A 57 -16.73 9.48 -4.71
C ALA A 57 -17.83 10.45 -5.16
N LYS A 58 -17.71 11.72 -4.80
CA LYS A 58 -18.63 12.74 -5.36
C LYS A 58 -18.55 12.68 -6.88
N LYS A 59 -19.70 12.54 -7.58
CA LYS A 59 -19.78 12.45 -9.04
C LYS A 59 -18.98 13.55 -9.77
N SER A 60 -18.89 14.74 -9.17
CA SER A 60 -18.11 15.87 -9.72
C SER A 60 -16.60 15.65 -9.74
N ARG A 61 -16.06 14.65 -9.04
CA ARG A 61 -14.62 14.36 -9.01
C ARG A 61 -14.21 13.23 -9.97
N ILE A 62 -15.17 12.59 -10.61
CA ILE A 62 -14.90 11.52 -11.57
C ILE A 62 -14.92 12.13 -12.96
N THR A 63 -13.86 11.93 -13.73
CA THR A 63 -13.77 12.41 -15.11
C THR A 63 -14.75 11.67 -16.03
N LYS A 64 -15.21 12.31 -17.10
CA LYS A 64 -16.12 11.70 -18.08
C LYS A 64 -15.62 10.36 -18.65
N PRO A 65 -14.32 10.21 -19.03
CA PRO A 65 -13.80 8.93 -19.51
C PRO A 65 -13.89 7.82 -18.44
N ALA A 66 -13.52 8.15 -17.19
CA ALA A 66 -13.62 7.18 -16.08
C ALA A 66 -15.08 6.76 -15.83
N THR A 67 -16.02 7.69 -15.90
CA THR A 67 -17.46 7.37 -15.79
C THR A 67 -17.91 6.42 -16.91
N GLY A 68 -17.44 6.63 -18.14
CA GLY A 68 -17.73 5.75 -19.28
C GLY A 68 -17.18 4.33 -19.06
N HIS A 69 -15.97 4.22 -18.52
CA HIS A 69 -15.35 2.92 -18.17
C HIS A 69 -16.17 2.17 -17.09
N LEU A 70 -16.53 2.86 -16.02
CA LEU A 70 -17.28 2.29 -14.90
C LEU A 70 -18.70 1.88 -15.29
N LYS A 71 -19.36 2.62 -16.20
CA LYS A 71 -20.71 2.28 -16.67
C LYS A 71 -20.81 0.91 -17.34
N LYS A 72 -19.74 0.47 -18.01
CA LYS A 72 -19.72 -0.86 -18.68
C LYS A 72 -19.92 -2.02 -17.69
N SER A 73 -19.47 -1.86 -16.45
CA SER A 73 -19.58 -2.86 -15.39
C SER A 73 -20.73 -2.57 -14.40
N GLY A 74 -21.53 -1.52 -14.64
CA GLY A 74 -22.54 -1.09 -13.69
C GLY A 74 -21.97 -0.51 -12.38
N ALA A 75 -20.67 -0.21 -12.33
CA ALA A 75 -20.03 0.31 -11.16
C ALA A 75 -20.23 1.83 -11.08
N GLU A 76 -20.93 2.30 -10.07
CA GLU A 76 -21.04 3.72 -9.75
C GLU A 76 -20.29 4.06 -8.46
N GLY A 77 -19.67 5.23 -8.42
CA GLY A 77 -19.06 5.76 -7.19
C GLY A 77 -17.72 5.13 -6.79
N VAL A 78 -17.03 4.47 -7.71
CA VAL A 78 -15.72 3.86 -7.48
C VAL A 78 -14.64 4.93 -7.49
N LYS A 79 -13.84 4.98 -6.42
CA LYS A 79 -12.75 5.95 -6.27
C LYS A 79 -11.39 5.37 -6.63
N PHE A 80 -11.15 4.13 -6.25
CA PHE A 80 -9.88 3.46 -6.44
C PHE A 80 -10.05 2.22 -7.31
N LEU A 81 -9.22 2.12 -8.33
CA LEU A 81 -9.13 0.97 -9.22
C LEU A 81 -7.74 0.36 -9.09
N ARG A 82 -7.67 -0.97 -9.00
CA ARG A 82 -6.42 -1.72 -9.03
C ARG A 82 -6.64 -3.04 -9.74
N GLU A 83 -5.58 -3.50 -10.40
CA GLU A 83 -5.55 -4.78 -11.08
C GLU A 83 -4.85 -5.81 -10.22
N PHE A 84 -5.44 -6.99 -10.17
CA PHE A 84 -4.86 -8.16 -9.55
C PHE A 84 -4.60 -9.18 -10.65
N ARG A 85 -3.35 -9.54 -10.84
CA ARG A 85 -2.97 -10.60 -11.78
C ARG A 85 -3.44 -11.94 -11.24
N LEU A 86 -4.02 -12.74 -12.11
CA LEU A 86 -4.38 -14.11 -11.80
C LEU A 86 -3.17 -14.98 -12.15
N GLY A 87 -2.69 -15.78 -11.16
CA GLY A 87 -1.70 -16.82 -11.41
C GLY A 87 -2.30 -18.01 -12.14
N GLU A 88 -1.47 -18.94 -12.54
CA GLU A 88 -1.88 -20.23 -13.13
C GLU A 88 -2.82 -20.95 -12.14
N GLY A 89 -4.09 -21.11 -12.50
CA GLY A 89 -5.16 -21.64 -11.65
C GLY A 89 -6.01 -20.60 -10.92
N GLY A 90 -5.82 -19.31 -11.18
CA GLY A 90 -6.65 -18.24 -10.65
C GLY A 90 -8.08 -18.32 -11.17
N ASN A 91 -9.07 -17.97 -10.32
CA ASN A 91 -10.49 -18.07 -10.61
C ASN A 91 -10.88 -17.28 -11.86
N GLY A 92 -11.04 -17.98 -12.97
CA GLY A 92 -11.56 -17.45 -14.23
C GLY A 92 -13.01 -16.98 -14.17
N ASP A 93 -13.71 -17.25 -13.07
CA ASP A 93 -15.17 -17.12 -12.99
C ASP A 93 -15.66 -15.70 -12.62
N LEU A 94 -14.74 -14.79 -12.25
CA LEU A 94 -15.13 -13.43 -11.90
C LEU A 94 -15.55 -12.64 -13.14
N LYS A 95 -16.80 -12.25 -13.19
CA LYS A 95 -17.38 -11.46 -14.27
C LYS A 95 -17.46 -9.97 -13.90
N PRO A 96 -17.40 -9.07 -14.90
CA PRO A 96 -17.67 -7.65 -14.66
C PRO A 96 -19.04 -7.46 -14.00
N GLY A 97 -19.08 -6.71 -12.91
CA GLY A 97 -20.27 -6.49 -12.09
C GLY A 97 -20.34 -7.33 -10.81
N ASP A 98 -19.54 -8.40 -10.69
CA ASP A 98 -19.52 -9.21 -9.48
C ASP A 98 -18.98 -8.41 -8.29
N ARG A 99 -19.46 -8.76 -7.10
CA ARG A 99 -19.03 -8.13 -5.85
C ARG A 99 -18.09 -9.05 -5.08
N VAL A 100 -16.99 -8.47 -4.63
CA VAL A 100 -16.00 -9.13 -3.77
C VAL A 100 -16.11 -8.54 -2.37
N LEU A 101 -16.35 -9.39 -1.39
CA LEU A 101 -16.56 -9.03 0.01
C LEU A 101 -15.43 -9.60 0.88
N ALA A 102 -15.33 -9.10 2.12
CA ALA A 102 -14.34 -9.55 3.08
C ALA A 102 -14.55 -11.01 3.54
N ASP A 103 -15.74 -11.57 3.32
CA ASP A 103 -16.13 -12.92 3.74
C ASP A 103 -15.31 -14.03 3.03
N GLU A 104 -14.59 -13.69 1.97
CA GLU A 104 -13.67 -14.61 1.32
C GLU A 104 -12.48 -15.02 2.18
N PHE A 105 -12.12 -14.20 3.18
CA PHE A 105 -11.00 -14.47 4.08
C PHE A 105 -11.42 -15.31 5.27
N LYS A 106 -10.62 -16.32 5.56
CA LYS A 106 -10.85 -17.22 6.72
C LYS A 106 -10.10 -16.70 7.95
N PRO A 107 -10.64 -16.95 9.17
CA PRO A 107 -9.91 -16.64 10.39
C PRO A 107 -8.53 -17.34 10.43
N ARG A 108 -7.50 -16.61 10.86
CA ARG A 108 -6.10 -17.03 10.92
C ARG A 108 -5.41 -17.27 9.58
N GLU A 109 -6.01 -16.87 8.49
CA GLU A 109 -5.37 -16.87 7.18
C GLU A 109 -4.24 -15.82 7.13
N LYS A 110 -3.12 -16.20 6.53
CA LYS A 110 -2.01 -15.26 6.26
C LYS A 110 -2.31 -14.46 5.00
N VAL A 111 -2.20 -13.15 5.10
CA VAL A 111 -2.45 -12.23 4.00
C VAL A 111 -1.27 -11.27 3.81
N ASP A 112 -0.99 -10.95 2.55
CA ASP A 112 -0.04 -9.91 2.20
C ASP A 112 -0.77 -8.57 2.07
N VAL A 113 -0.21 -7.51 2.64
CA VAL A 113 -0.78 -6.18 2.60
C VAL A 113 0.15 -5.22 1.87
N ILE A 114 -0.32 -4.73 0.73
CA ILE A 114 0.41 -3.76 -0.08
C ILE A 114 -0.23 -2.39 0.09
N GLY A 115 0.57 -1.40 0.40
CA GLY A 115 0.07 -0.04 0.61
C GLY A 115 1.15 1.03 0.52
N VAL A 116 0.71 2.27 0.42
CA VAL A 116 1.58 3.44 0.44
C VAL A 116 1.64 3.98 1.86
N SER A 117 2.84 4.02 2.44
CA SER A 117 3.06 4.57 3.78
C SER A 117 2.95 6.10 3.77
N LYS A 118 2.72 6.68 4.95
CA LYS A 118 2.75 8.14 5.11
C LYS A 118 4.11 8.69 4.70
N GLY A 119 4.11 9.81 3.96
CA GLY A 119 5.32 10.53 3.62
C GLY A 119 6.03 11.07 4.88
N ARG A 120 7.35 11.08 4.83
CA ARG A 120 8.21 11.61 5.91
C ARG A 120 8.94 12.90 5.51
N GLY A 121 8.52 13.52 4.43
CA GLY A 121 9.17 14.68 3.86
C GLY A 121 10.57 14.36 3.29
N PHE A 122 11.38 15.39 3.15
CA PHE A 122 12.78 15.25 2.74
C PHE A 122 13.60 14.71 3.92
N ALA A 123 14.22 13.54 3.75
CA ALA A 123 15.01 12.90 4.78
C ALA A 123 16.40 12.57 4.26
N GLY A 124 17.43 12.85 5.08
CA GLY A 124 18.82 12.50 4.79
C GLY A 124 19.04 10.98 4.71
N LEU A 125 20.16 10.58 4.13
CA LEU A 125 20.51 9.17 3.85
C LEU A 125 20.47 8.27 5.08
N VAL A 126 20.93 8.76 6.23
CA VAL A 126 20.91 8.01 7.50
C VAL A 126 19.49 7.64 7.91
N LYS A 127 18.55 8.59 7.82
CA LYS A 127 17.15 8.37 8.21
C LYS A 127 16.37 7.60 7.15
N ARG A 128 16.64 7.85 5.86
CA ARG A 128 15.88 7.26 4.75
C ARG A 128 16.28 5.82 4.46
N HIS A 129 17.58 5.54 4.49
CA HIS A 129 18.16 4.25 4.07
C HIS A 129 18.86 3.50 5.19
N HIS A 130 18.81 4.01 6.42
CA HIS A 130 19.46 3.42 7.60
C HIS A 130 20.98 3.23 7.45
N PHE A 131 21.62 4.05 6.64
CA PHE A 131 23.07 4.03 6.51
C PHE A 131 23.74 4.41 7.83
N ARG A 132 24.84 3.74 8.17
CA ARG A 132 25.70 4.17 9.25
C ARG A 132 26.37 5.47 8.82
N GLY A 133 26.17 6.54 9.56
CA GLY A 133 26.93 7.77 9.38
C GLY A 133 28.40 7.55 9.74
N GLY A 134 29.28 8.39 9.21
CA GLY A 134 30.67 8.43 9.68
C GLY A 134 30.76 8.74 11.17
N ASP A 135 31.77 8.22 11.83
CA ASP A 135 31.98 8.46 13.26
C ASP A 135 32.18 9.97 13.49
N ARG A 136 31.27 10.57 14.22
CA ARG A 136 31.34 12.02 14.53
C ARG A 136 32.56 12.39 15.35
N LYS A 137 33.12 11.45 16.11
CA LYS A 137 34.32 11.69 16.89
C LYS A 137 35.57 11.85 16.01
N SER A 138 35.71 11.00 14.99
CA SER A 138 36.87 11.09 14.08
C SER A 138 36.86 12.33 13.21
N THR A 139 35.70 12.74 12.69
CA THR A 139 35.59 13.99 11.91
C THR A 139 35.81 15.24 12.75
N ARG A 140 35.39 15.26 14.01
CA ARG A 140 35.67 16.38 14.91
C ARG A 140 37.16 16.44 15.36
N LEU A 141 37.76 15.29 15.62
CA LEU A 141 39.16 15.20 15.99
C LEU A 141 40.07 15.71 14.86
N ASN A 142 39.79 15.30 13.62
CA ASN A 142 40.59 15.76 12.48
C ASN A 142 40.46 17.28 12.24
N SER A 143 39.26 17.85 12.40
CA SER A 143 39.08 19.30 12.26
C SER A 143 39.72 20.10 13.39
N SER A 144 39.76 19.54 14.61
CA SER A 144 40.40 20.26 15.74
C SER A 144 41.92 20.19 15.70
N HIS A 145 42.51 19.15 15.10
CA HIS A 145 43.94 19.04 14.93
C HIS A 145 44.49 19.95 13.83
N SER A 146 43.74 20.20 12.79
CA SER A 146 44.15 21.15 11.74
C SER A 146 44.11 22.61 12.20
N ALA A 147 43.27 22.95 13.16
CA ALA A 147 43.18 24.30 13.72
C ALA A 147 44.27 24.64 14.72
N LYS A 148 45.04 23.66 15.18
CA LYS A 148 46.15 23.85 16.13
C LYS A 148 47.55 23.95 15.49
N SER A 149 47.65 24.14 14.21
CA SER A 149 48.94 24.42 13.62
C SER A 149 49.32 25.87 13.87
N ARG A 150 49.87 26.07 15.03
CA ARG A 150 51.01 26.87 15.28
C ARG A 150 50.86 28.37 15.20
N MET A 151 50.81 28.91 16.36
CA MET A 151 51.50 30.19 16.55
C MET A 151 53.00 30.02 16.27
N PRO A 152 53.62 30.82 15.39
CA PRO A 152 55.06 30.91 15.35
C PRO A 152 55.54 31.44 16.70
N SER A 153 56.47 30.76 17.29
CA SER A 153 57.20 31.31 18.42
C SER A 153 57.91 32.55 17.92
N SER A 154 57.43 33.71 18.29
CA SER A 154 58.25 34.94 18.17
C SER A 154 59.39 34.81 19.11
N ALA A 155 60.62 34.79 18.57
CA ALA A 155 61.81 35.07 19.28
C ALA A 155 61.89 36.56 19.62
#